data_0971679565e5ec3f692b97c69d798341
#
_entry.id   0971679565e5ec3f692b97c69d798341
#
_cell.length_a   1.000
_cell.length_b   1.000
_cell.length_c   1.000
_cell.angle_alpha   90.00
_cell.angle_beta   90.00
_cell.angle_gamma   90.00
#
_symmetry.space_group_name_H-M   'P 1'
#
loop_
_entity.id
_entity.type
_entity.pdbx_description
1 polymer ?
#
loop_
_entity_poly.entity_id
_entity_poly.type
_entity_poly.pdbx_seq_one_letter_code
_entity_poly.pdbx_strand_id
1 'polypeptide(L)'
;MIELEAAMINHILVPLDGSALAECVIPHVLALAPVTKARVTLIHVLENPENRNGSPPIDPVGWHMQKQESQAYLDKMVEQMQEDGLNASHVILEGKSAESIIDFARANKVDLIAMSTHGRTGLSGWNVSSVVQKVLLRSYRSILLVRAYSTENQLQVQYKRLFVASDCSTRGEFVLPFAIALAQHHQSRLLLGTIVEKPQLIQRLPPSEEELQLLKQFTEMNERAVSRYHEQIATQLSLKGIDIETHVEVADHVISTLHDLVNEVKADLVMLVAHGETGERRWPYGSITTSLIAHGNVPLMIIQDLSDQEVQPTPAEQAIGESRGH
;
A
#
# COMPACT_ATOMS: atom_id res chain seq x y z
N MET A 1 20.34 15.76 -4.39
CA MET A 1 20.21 15.69 -2.91
C MET A 1 18.81 15.22 -2.67
N ILE A 2 18.63 14.01 -2.12
CA ILE A 2 17.30 13.53 -1.71
C ILE A 2 16.90 14.42 -0.53
N GLU A 3 16.05 15.42 -0.79
CA GLU A 3 15.46 16.24 0.27
C GLU A 3 14.56 15.33 1.11
N LEU A 4 14.88 15.23 2.38
CA LEU A 4 14.18 14.37 3.36
C LEU A 4 12.87 14.99 3.88
N GLU A 5 12.28 15.94 3.16
CA GLU A 5 10.87 16.29 3.42
C GLU A 5 9.98 15.19 2.87
N ALA A 6 10.04 14.06 3.57
CA ALA A 6 9.17 12.93 3.33
C ALA A 6 7.72 13.38 3.43
N ALA A 7 6.86 12.79 2.63
CA ALA A 7 5.45 12.68 2.94
C ALA A 7 5.34 12.08 4.36
N MET A 8 5.37 12.93 5.38
CA MET A 8 5.36 12.48 6.78
C MET A 8 3.98 11.90 7.05
N ILE A 9 3.92 10.59 7.26
CA ILE A 9 2.70 9.93 7.70
C ILE A 9 2.43 10.39 9.13
N ASN A 10 1.48 11.29 9.31
CA ASN A 10 1.10 11.85 10.61
C ASN A 10 -0.17 11.20 11.16
N HIS A 11 -1.00 10.60 10.28
CA HIS A 11 -2.26 10.01 10.66
C HIS A 11 -2.47 8.67 9.94
N ILE A 12 -2.52 7.59 10.70
CA ILE A 12 -2.81 6.23 10.24
C ILE A 12 -4.25 5.88 10.60
N LEU A 13 -5.04 5.48 9.62
CA LEU A 13 -6.39 4.94 9.80
C LEU A 13 -6.35 3.41 9.67
N VAL A 14 -6.97 2.72 10.61
CA VAL A 14 -7.00 1.25 10.67
C VAL A 14 -8.44 0.76 10.70
N PRO A 15 -9.01 0.39 9.56
CA PRO A 15 -10.33 -0.23 9.51
C PRO A 15 -10.31 -1.64 10.09
N LEU A 16 -11.17 -1.89 11.09
CA LEU A 16 -11.33 -3.18 11.77
C LEU A 16 -12.80 -3.60 11.75
N ASP A 17 -13.07 -4.88 11.55
CA ASP A 17 -14.41 -5.46 11.56
C ASP A 17 -14.63 -6.46 12.71
N GLY A 18 -13.68 -6.53 13.65
CA GLY A 18 -13.70 -7.44 14.79
C GLY A 18 -13.32 -8.89 14.44
N SER A 19 -12.76 -9.13 13.24
CA SER A 19 -12.24 -10.44 12.86
C SER A 19 -10.73 -10.53 13.06
N ALA A 20 -10.23 -11.72 13.39
CA ALA A 20 -8.80 -11.99 13.47
C ALA A 20 -8.07 -11.73 12.14
N LEU A 21 -8.79 -11.88 11.00
CA LEU A 21 -8.24 -11.55 9.68
C LEU A 21 -7.99 -10.05 9.52
N ALA A 22 -8.86 -9.19 10.04
CA ALA A 22 -8.65 -7.75 10.02
C ALA A 22 -7.54 -7.33 11.01
N GLU A 23 -7.46 -7.99 12.15
CA GLU A 23 -6.47 -7.68 13.19
C GLU A 23 -5.02 -7.99 12.79
N CYS A 24 -4.79 -8.79 11.75
CA CYS A 24 -3.43 -9.10 11.29
C CYS A 24 -2.62 -7.86 10.87
N VAL A 25 -3.27 -6.73 10.65
CA VAL A 25 -2.61 -5.46 10.34
C VAL A 25 -2.00 -4.79 11.59
N ILE A 26 -2.51 -5.09 12.79
CA ILE A 26 -2.12 -4.41 14.03
C ILE A 26 -0.62 -4.51 14.33
N PRO A 27 0.05 -5.68 14.27
CA PRO A 27 1.50 -5.76 14.49
C PRO A 27 2.31 -4.89 13.53
N HIS A 28 1.82 -4.72 12.30
CA HIS A 28 2.46 -3.85 11.31
C HIS A 28 2.26 -2.36 11.64
N VAL A 29 1.08 -1.97 12.14
CA VAL A 29 0.83 -0.60 12.61
C VAL A 29 1.71 -0.26 13.81
N LEU A 30 1.86 -1.20 14.77
CA LEU A 30 2.77 -1.06 15.90
C LEU A 30 4.23 -0.88 15.46
N ALA A 31 4.64 -1.54 14.38
CA ALA A 31 5.98 -1.39 13.81
C ALA A 31 6.19 -0.06 13.06
N LEU A 32 5.14 0.49 12.44
CA LEU A 32 5.23 1.67 11.58
C LEU A 32 5.00 2.99 12.32
N ALA A 33 3.99 3.06 13.19
CA ALA A 33 3.55 4.30 13.82
C ALA A 33 4.65 5.01 14.65
N PRO A 34 5.53 4.30 15.39
CA PRO A 34 6.63 4.94 16.12
C PRO A 34 7.63 5.67 15.24
N VAL A 35 7.85 5.20 14.00
CA VAL A 35 8.83 5.75 13.04
C VAL A 35 8.51 7.21 12.70
N THR A 36 7.22 7.50 12.54
CA THR A 36 6.74 8.84 12.15
C THR A 36 6.07 9.58 13.30
N LYS A 37 5.90 8.94 14.46
CA LYS A 37 5.10 9.42 15.59
C LYS A 37 3.65 9.72 15.18
N ALA A 38 3.13 8.95 14.24
CA ALA A 38 1.79 9.12 13.73
C ALA A 38 0.74 8.83 14.80
N ARG A 39 -0.34 9.61 14.78
CA ARG A 39 -1.56 9.24 15.50
C ARG A 39 -2.24 8.08 14.77
N VAL A 40 -2.82 7.15 15.52
CA VAL A 40 -3.54 6.00 15.00
C VAL A 40 -5.02 6.12 15.32
N THR A 41 -5.88 6.00 14.32
CA THR A 41 -7.32 5.95 14.53
C THR A 41 -7.84 4.60 14.07
N LEU A 42 -8.36 3.80 15.01
CA LEU A 42 -9.09 2.58 14.70
C LEU A 42 -10.52 2.95 14.28
N ILE A 43 -11.02 2.38 13.20
CA ILE A 43 -12.38 2.65 12.74
C ILE A 43 -13.15 1.34 12.56
N HIS A 44 -14.33 1.28 13.14
CA HIS A 44 -15.31 0.21 12.92
C HIS A 44 -16.56 0.81 12.29
N VAL A 45 -17.05 0.19 11.21
CA VAL A 45 -18.26 0.64 10.52
C VAL A 45 -19.36 -0.38 10.74
N LEU A 46 -20.44 0.06 11.41
CA LEU A 46 -21.66 -0.71 11.58
C LEU A 46 -22.51 -0.56 10.33
N GLU A 47 -22.64 -1.65 9.57
CA GLU A 47 -23.51 -1.67 8.40
C GLU A 47 -24.96 -1.88 8.80
N ASN A 48 -25.80 -0.88 8.50
CA ASN A 48 -27.23 -0.96 8.74
C ASN A 48 -27.87 -1.96 7.76
N PRO A 49 -28.59 -2.99 8.27
CA PRO A 49 -29.29 -3.97 7.43
C PRO A 49 -30.35 -3.35 6.50
N GLU A 50 -30.97 -2.22 6.86
CA GLU A 50 -31.99 -1.54 6.04
C GLU A 50 -31.50 -1.15 4.64
N ASN A 51 -30.18 -1.04 4.44
CA ASN A 51 -29.59 -0.77 3.13
C ASN A 51 -29.52 -1.99 2.21
N ARG A 52 -29.95 -3.17 2.66
CA ARG A 52 -30.06 -4.38 1.84
C ARG A 52 -31.53 -4.61 1.50
N ASN A 53 -31.88 -4.56 0.22
CA ASN A 53 -33.24 -4.86 -0.28
C ASN A 53 -33.74 -6.18 0.31
N GLY A 54 -34.83 -6.13 1.09
CA GLY A 54 -35.47 -7.29 1.70
C GLY A 54 -34.98 -7.68 3.11
N SER A 55 -34.18 -6.85 3.77
CA SER A 55 -33.79 -7.11 5.16
C SER A 55 -34.93 -6.81 6.15
N PRO A 56 -35.04 -7.57 7.25
CA PRO A 56 -36.03 -7.29 8.31
C PRO A 56 -35.73 -5.94 8.97
N PRO A 57 -36.76 -5.29 9.57
CA PRO A 57 -36.57 -4.05 10.30
C PRO A 57 -35.52 -4.25 11.41
N ILE A 58 -34.76 -3.18 11.69
CA ILE A 58 -33.73 -3.21 12.74
C ILE A 58 -34.40 -3.46 14.09
N ASP A 59 -33.89 -4.48 14.81
CA ASP A 59 -34.13 -4.58 16.24
C ASP A 59 -33.31 -3.51 16.98
N PRO A 60 -33.93 -2.47 17.56
CA PRO A 60 -33.21 -1.40 18.24
C PRO A 60 -32.32 -1.90 19.40
N VAL A 61 -32.74 -2.97 20.05
CA VAL A 61 -32.01 -3.59 21.17
C VAL A 61 -30.76 -4.30 20.63
N GLY A 62 -30.93 -5.12 19.60
CA GLY A 62 -29.82 -5.82 18.95
C GLY A 62 -28.78 -4.84 18.37
N TRP A 63 -29.26 -3.74 17.77
CA TRP A 63 -28.39 -2.68 17.28
C TRP A 63 -27.59 -1.99 18.38
N HIS A 64 -28.25 -1.67 19.49
CA HIS A 64 -27.58 -1.06 20.64
C HIS A 64 -26.55 -2.01 21.25
N MET A 65 -26.85 -3.29 21.37
CA MET A 65 -25.90 -4.31 21.85
C MET A 65 -24.69 -4.41 20.92
N GLN A 66 -24.89 -4.48 19.61
CA GLN A 66 -23.79 -4.54 18.63
C GLN A 66 -22.89 -3.31 18.72
N LYS A 67 -23.47 -2.13 18.92
CA LYS A 67 -22.70 -0.89 19.10
C LYS A 67 -21.88 -0.92 20.39
N GLN A 68 -22.45 -1.42 21.50
CA GLN A 68 -21.72 -1.59 22.76
C GLN A 68 -20.59 -2.61 22.67
N GLU A 69 -20.83 -3.75 22.00
CA GLU A 69 -19.79 -4.76 21.76
C GLU A 69 -18.64 -4.20 20.93
N SER A 70 -18.96 -3.46 19.87
CA SER A 70 -17.94 -2.81 19.02
C SER A 70 -17.17 -1.75 19.77
N GLN A 71 -17.83 -1.00 20.67
CA GLN A 71 -17.20 -0.02 21.53
C GLN A 71 -16.19 -0.69 22.47
N ALA A 72 -16.63 -1.69 23.22
CA ALA A 72 -15.77 -2.43 24.15
C ALA A 72 -14.57 -3.10 23.46
N TYR A 73 -14.79 -3.61 22.24
CA TYR A 73 -13.73 -4.19 21.43
C TYR A 73 -12.66 -3.14 21.06
N LEU A 74 -13.09 -1.98 20.54
CA LEU A 74 -12.16 -0.93 20.14
C LEU A 74 -11.49 -0.25 21.33
N ASP A 75 -12.20 -0.07 22.45
CA ASP A 75 -11.63 0.46 23.72
C ASP A 75 -10.43 -0.39 24.14
N LYS A 76 -10.62 -1.73 24.18
CA LYS A 76 -9.56 -2.66 24.52
C LYS A 76 -8.36 -2.58 23.57
N MET A 77 -8.61 -2.47 22.26
CA MET A 77 -7.53 -2.38 21.27
C MET A 77 -6.75 -1.06 21.40
N VAL A 78 -7.46 0.06 21.63
CA VAL A 78 -6.83 1.37 21.87
C VAL A 78 -5.99 1.35 23.16
N GLU A 79 -6.51 0.77 24.24
CA GLU A 79 -5.81 0.65 25.52
C GLU A 79 -4.49 -0.12 25.33
N GLN A 80 -4.51 -1.26 24.63
CA GLN A 80 -3.30 -2.03 24.29
C GLN A 80 -2.30 -1.20 23.48
N MET A 81 -2.75 -0.48 22.44
CA MET A 81 -1.86 0.35 21.65
C MET A 81 -1.27 1.52 22.44
N GLN A 82 -2.03 2.09 23.39
CA GLN A 82 -1.54 3.15 24.27
C GLN A 82 -0.53 2.63 25.28
N GLU A 83 -0.70 1.41 25.80
CA GLU A 83 0.30 0.73 26.63
C GLU A 83 1.61 0.50 25.86
N ASP A 84 1.54 0.22 24.54
CA ASP A 84 2.68 0.15 23.63
C ASP A 84 3.26 1.53 23.25
N GLY A 85 2.72 2.63 23.83
CA GLY A 85 3.23 3.99 23.67
C GLY A 85 2.73 4.72 22.44
N LEU A 86 1.70 4.23 21.75
CA LEU A 86 1.11 4.90 20.59
C LEU A 86 0.04 5.93 20.98
N ASN A 87 -0.06 6.98 20.18
CA ASN A 87 -1.19 7.92 20.24
C ASN A 87 -2.37 7.33 19.47
N ALA A 88 -3.13 6.46 20.12
CA ALA A 88 -4.24 5.72 19.55
C ALA A 88 -5.60 6.26 20.02
N SER A 89 -6.57 6.25 19.13
CA SER A 89 -7.98 6.56 19.37
C SER A 89 -8.87 5.70 18.46
N HIS A 90 -10.18 5.69 18.69
CA HIS A 90 -11.10 5.00 17.81
C HIS A 90 -12.34 5.80 17.48
N VAL A 91 -13.04 5.37 16.42
CA VAL A 91 -14.32 5.93 15.97
C VAL A 91 -15.21 4.79 15.48
N ILE A 92 -16.48 4.83 15.86
CA ILE A 92 -17.52 3.96 15.29
C ILE A 92 -18.38 4.78 14.36
N LEU A 93 -18.50 4.34 13.12
CA LEU A 93 -19.37 4.94 12.12
C LEU A 93 -20.53 4.01 11.79
N GLU A 94 -21.61 4.58 11.26
CA GLU A 94 -22.77 3.84 10.76
C GLU A 94 -22.89 4.10 9.25
N GLY A 95 -23.07 3.04 8.46
CA GLY A 95 -23.21 3.19 7.01
C GLY A 95 -22.60 2.05 6.20
N LYS A 96 -22.21 2.34 4.98
CA LYS A 96 -21.50 1.40 4.10
C LYS A 96 -20.00 1.44 4.38
N SER A 97 -19.39 0.29 4.69
CA SER A 97 -18.02 0.22 5.17
C SER A 97 -17.02 0.98 4.29
N ALA A 98 -17.00 0.72 2.98
CA ALA A 98 -16.01 1.34 2.10
C ALA A 98 -16.20 2.86 2.00
N GLU A 99 -17.43 3.32 1.80
CA GLU A 99 -17.77 4.74 1.69
C GLU A 99 -17.43 5.49 2.98
N SER A 100 -17.81 4.94 4.14
CA SER A 100 -17.55 5.55 5.45
C SER A 100 -16.04 5.67 5.73
N ILE A 101 -15.24 4.65 5.37
CA ILE A 101 -13.78 4.69 5.50
C ILE A 101 -13.17 5.78 4.61
N ILE A 102 -13.61 5.87 3.34
CA ILE A 102 -13.10 6.85 2.38
C ILE A 102 -13.44 8.27 2.82
N ASP A 103 -14.70 8.51 3.21
CA ASP A 103 -15.17 9.82 3.63
C ASP A 103 -14.46 10.28 4.92
N PHE A 104 -14.29 9.37 5.88
CA PHE A 104 -13.52 9.64 7.08
C PHE A 104 -12.07 9.99 6.78
N ALA A 105 -11.42 9.21 5.90
CA ALA A 105 -10.03 9.44 5.52
C ALA A 105 -9.82 10.81 4.87
N ARG A 106 -10.76 11.26 4.03
CA ARG A 106 -10.74 12.58 3.40
C ARG A 106 -10.97 13.70 4.43
N ALA A 107 -12.03 13.58 5.24
CA ALA A 107 -12.42 14.61 6.20
C ALA A 107 -11.37 14.85 7.29
N ASN A 108 -10.65 13.81 7.70
CA ASN A 108 -9.67 13.84 8.78
C ASN A 108 -8.22 13.91 8.34
N LYS A 109 -7.97 14.14 7.03
CA LYS A 109 -6.62 14.24 6.45
C LYS A 109 -5.75 13.04 6.84
N VAL A 110 -6.27 11.84 6.61
CA VAL A 110 -5.53 10.60 6.83
C VAL A 110 -4.43 10.49 5.76
N ASP A 111 -3.22 10.17 6.16
CA ASP A 111 -2.09 10.00 5.25
C ASP A 111 -1.94 8.55 4.81
N LEU A 112 -2.20 7.60 5.71
CA LEU A 112 -2.06 6.16 5.48
C LEU A 112 -3.30 5.41 5.94
N ILE A 113 -3.84 4.55 5.09
CA ILE A 113 -4.84 3.55 5.49
C ILE A 113 -4.13 2.20 5.59
N ALA A 114 -4.11 1.62 6.80
CA ALA A 114 -3.54 0.31 7.04
C ALA A 114 -4.67 -0.72 7.16
N MET A 115 -4.70 -1.71 6.26
CA MET A 115 -5.79 -2.67 6.22
C MET A 115 -5.34 -4.06 5.78
N SER A 116 -6.07 -5.06 6.24
CA SER A 116 -5.95 -6.44 5.79
C SER A 116 -6.62 -6.65 4.44
N THR A 117 -6.12 -7.60 3.64
CA THR A 117 -6.76 -8.00 2.37
C THR A 117 -8.16 -8.57 2.55
N HIS A 118 -8.47 -9.15 3.71
CA HIS A 118 -9.74 -9.79 4.03
C HIS A 118 -10.18 -9.47 5.47
N GLY A 119 -11.48 -9.61 5.73
CA GLY A 119 -12.08 -9.41 7.03
C GLY A 119 -13.08 -10.51 7.36
N ARG A 120 -14.16 -10.18 8.09
CA ARG A 120 -15.20 -11.11 8.60
C ARG A 120 -15.82 -12.02 7.53
N THR A 121 -15.90 -11.59 6.29
CA THR A 121 -16.42 -12.41 5.18
C THR A 121 -15.50 -13.58 4.81
N GLY A 122 -14.33 -13.67 5.43
CA GLY A 122 -13.35 -14.73 5.20
C GLY A 122 -12.58 -14.58 3.88
N LEU A 123 -11.79 -15.60 3.57
CA LEU A 123 -11.02 -15.66 2.32
C LEU A 123 -11.98 -15.89 1.15
N SER A 124 -12.07 -14.93 0.26
CA SER A 124 -12.80 -15.05 -1.01
C SER A 124 -11.89 -15.64 -2.08
N GLY A 125 -12.47 -16.13 -3.18
CA GLY A 125 -11.70 -16.55 -4.35
C GLY A 125 -10.93 -15.40 -5.05
N TRP A 126 -11.13 -14.16 -4.59
CA TRP A 126 -10.42 -12.96 -4.99
C TRP A 126 -9.34 -12.64 -3.95
N ASN A 127 -8.19 -12.16 -4.39
CA ASN A 127 -7.04 -11.87 -3.52
C ASN A 127 -7.28 -10.70 -2.54
N VAL A 128 -8.36 -9.93 -2.69
CA VAL A 128 -8.78 -8.86 -1.78
C VAL A 128 -10.30 -8.77 -1.67
N SER A 129 -10.81 -8.33 -0.52
CA SER A 129 -12.25 -8.17 -0.30
C SER A 129 -12.84 -6.99 -1.09
N SER A 130 -14.17 -6.98 -1.26
CA SER A 130 -14.87 -5.90 -1.98
C SER A 130 -14.73 -4.53 -1.31
N VAL A 131 -14.64 -4.48 0.02
CA VAL A 131 -14.38 -3.24 0.78
C VAL A 131 -12.98 -2.72 0.48
N VAL A 132 -11.96 -3.61 0.54
CA VAL A 132 -10.58 -3.28 0.22
C VAL A 132 -10.46 -2.76 -1.20
N GLN A 133 -11.06 -3.44 -2.19
CA GLN A 133 -11.05 -2.98 -3.58
C GLN A 133 -11.61 -1.56 -3.73
N LYS A 134 -12.75 -1.25 -3.11
CA LYS A 134 -13.35 0.08 -3.19
C LYS A 134 -12.48 1.14 -2.52
N VAL A 135 -11.89 0.84 -1.35
CA VAL A 135 -10.99 1.75 -0.65
C VAL A 135 -9.75 2.02 -1.50
N LEU A 136 -9.12 0.98 -2.05
CA LEU A 136 -7.98 1.10 -2.96
C LEU A 136 -8.30 2.01 -4.14
N LEU A 137 -9.42 1.78 -4.83
CA LEU A 137 -9.77 2.52 -6.05
C LEU A 137 -10.22 3.97 -5.82
N ARG A 138 -10.61 4.35 -4.60
CA ARG A 138 -11.31 5.64 -4.37
C ARG A 138 -10.71 6.50 -3.26
N SER A 139 -9.83 5.97 -2.41
CA SER A 139 -9.31 6.74 -1.28
C SER A 139 -8.22 7.73 -1.69
N TYR A 140 -7.41 7.42 -2.70
CA TYR A 140 -6.23 8.19 -3.11
C TYR A 140 -5.34 8.53 -1.89
N ARG A 141 -5.15 7.57 -1.01
CA ARG A 141 -4.26 7.65 0.15
C ARG A 141 -3.15 6.63 0.04
N SER A 142 -2.07 6.85 0.76
CA SER A 142 -1.08 5.78 0.93
C SER A 142 -1.75 4.58 1.60
N ILE A 143 -1.34 3.37 1.22
CA ILE A 143 -1.96 2.13 1.71
C ILE A 143 -0.87 1.21 2.26
N LEU A 144 -1.07 0.69 3.46
CA LEU A 144 -0.44 -0.53 3.91
C LEU A 144 -1.43 -1.67 3.76
N LEU A 145 -1.13 -2.62 2.89
CA LEU A 145 -1.96 -3.79 2.64
C LEU A 145 -1.28 -5.05 3.20
N VAL A 146 -1.89 -5.67 4.22
CA VAL A 146 -1.39 -6.87 4.87
C VAL A 146 -2.18 -8.10 4.43
N ARG A 147 -1.48 -9.21 4.16
CA ARG A 147 -2.11 -10.45 3.70
C ARG A 147 -2.67 -11.24 4.86
N ALA A 148 -3.99 -11.42 4.90
CA ALA A 148 -4.69 -12.08 6.00
C ALA A 148 -4.30 -13.56 6.22
N TYR A 149 -3.77 -14.22 5.20
CA TYR A 149 -3.43 -15.65 5.25
C TYR A 149 -1.95 -15.94 5.56
N SER A 150 -1.09 -14.91 5.60
CA SER A 150 0.34 -15.09 5.88
C SER A 150 0.69 -14.91 7.37
N THR A 151 -0.31 -14.74 8.22
CA THR A 151 -0.10 -14.55 9.65
C THR A 151 0.02 -15.89 10.39
N GLU A 152 1.21 -16.43 10.48
CA GLU A 152 1.62 -17.03 11.74
C GLU A 152 1.52 -15.91 12.78
N ASN A 153 0.88 -16.17 13.94
CA ASN A 153 0.64 -15.22 15.04
C ASN A 153 1.92 -14.46 15.47
N GLN A 154 2.38 -13.53 14.65
CA GLN A 154 3.49 -12.66 14.99
C GLN A 154 2.94 -11.53 15.85
N LEU A 155 3.11 -11.66 17.15
CA LEU A 155 2.75 -10.61 18.11
C LEU A 155 3.56 -9.33 17.90
N GLN A 156 4.73 -9.43 17.29
CA GLN A 156 5.60 -8.31 16.95
C GLN A 156 6.18 -8.47 15.55
N VAL A 157 6.07 -7.42 14.75
CA VAL A 157 6.70 -7.32 13.43
C VAL A 157 7.96 -6.49 13.54
N GLN A 158 9.07 -7.06 13.09
CA GLN A 158 10.31 -6.34 12.87
C GLN A 158 10.73 -6.54 11.42
N TYR A 159 10.74 -5.46 10.68
CA TYR A 159 11.21 -5.51 9.30
C TYR A 159 12.74 -5.61 9.24
N LYS A 160 13.24 -6.67 8.62
CA LYS A 160 14.68 -6.90 8.44
C LYS A 160 15.15 -6.60 7.03
N ARG A 161 14.28 -6.81 6.05
CA ARG A 161 14.54 -6.71 4.61
C ARG A 161 13.43 -5.92 3.93
N LEU A 162 13.68 -4.62 3.75
CA LEU A 162 12.76 -3.69 3.09
C LEU A 162 13.06 -3.65 1.60
N PHE A 163 12.16 -4.11 0.76
CA PHE A 163 12.32 -4.07 -0.68
C PHE A 163 11.63 -2.82 -1.27
N VAL A 164 12.40 -1.97 -1.91
CA VAL A 164 11.89 -0.81 -2.66
C VAL A 164 11.92 -1.13 -4.14
N ALA A 165 10.73 -1.27 -4.75
CA ALA A 165 10.59 -1.37 -6.19
C ALA A 165 10.67 0.03 -6.80
N SER A 166 11.70 0.27 -7.62
CA SER A 166 11.98 1.56 -8.26
C SER A 166 11.96 1.43 -9.77
N ASP A 167 11.42 2.43 -10.45
CA ASP A 167 11.55 2.64 -11.89
C ASP A 167 12.60 3.69 -12.24
N CYS A 168 13.40 4.13 -11.27
CA CYS A 168 14.41 5.17 -11.37
C CYS A 168 13.85 6.55 -11.79
N SER A 169 12.55 6.75 -11.72
CA SER A 169 11.93 8.05 -11.97
C SER A 169 11.97 8.96 -10.75
N THR A 170 11.84 10.26 -10.95
CA THR A 170 11.72 11.24 -9.85
C THR A 170 10.48 10.94 -8.98
N ARG A 171 9.40 10.43 -9.58
CA ARG A 171 8.21 9.99 -8.83
C ARG A 171 8.51 8.75 -7.99
N GLY A 172 9.27 7.79 -8.53
CA GLY A 172 9.70 6.60 -7.81
C GLY A 172 10.50 6.91 -6.54
N GLU A 173 11.15 8.07 -6.47
CA GLU A 173 11.91 8.48 -5.29
C GLU A 173 11.04 8.90 -4.09
N PHE A 174 9.74 9.18 -4.27
CA PHE A 174 8.83 9.57 -3.16
C PHE A 174 8.72 8.52 -2.05
N VAL A 175 9.00 7.25 -2.34
CA VAL A 175 8.99 6.18 -1.34
C VAL A 175 10.26 6.17 -0.47
N LEU A 176 11.40 6.65 -1.01
CA LEU A 176 12.71 6.52 -0.37
C LEU A 176 12.81 7.16 1.01
N PRO A 177 12.34 8.40 1.24
CA PRO A 177 12.42 9.00 2.58
C PRO A 177 11.75 8.16 3.66
N PHE A 178 10.59 7.59 3.37
CA PHE A 178 9.89 6.72 4.33
C PHE A 178 10.60 5.37 4.50
N ALA A 179 11.09 4.77 3.41
CA ALA A 179 11.88 3.54 3.45
C ALA A 179 13.16 3.70 4.28
N ILE A 180 13.84 4.85 4.13
CA ILE A 180 15.03 5.22 4.90
C ILE A 180 14.71 5.32 6.40
N ALA A 181 13.63 6.01 6.76
CA ALA A 181 13.22 6.16 8.15
C ALA A 181 12.89 4.80 8.79
N LEU A 182 12.19 3.92 8.06
CA LEU A 182 11.93 2.54 8.49
C LEU A 182 13.23 1.74 8.65
N ALA A 183 14.13 1.82 7.67
CA ALA A 183 15.41 1.10 7.71
C ALA A 183 16.25 1.51 8.92
N GLN A 184 16.30 2.80 9.23
CA GLN A 184 17.00 3.32 10.40
C GLN A 184 16.38 2.84 11.72
N HIS A 185 15.04 2.90 11.82
CA HIS A 185 14.34 2.53 13.05
C HIS A 185 14.47 1.03 13.36
N HIS A 186 14.27 0.18 12.33
CA HIS A 186 14.30 -1.27 12.49
C HIS A 186 15.68 -1.89 12.31
N GLN A 187 16.69 -1.09 11.95
CA GLN A 187 18.03 -1.57 11.55
C GLN A 187 17.94 -2.58 10.39
N SER A 188 17.09 -2.28 9.43
CA SER A 188 16.82 -3.13 8.28
C SER A 188 17.87 -2.97 7.20
N ARG A 189 18.05 -4.02 6.39
CA ARG A 189 18.65 -3.89 5.08
C ARG A 189 17.64 -3.34 4.10
N LEU A 190 18.00 -2.29 3.38
CA LEU A 190 17.22 -1.74 2.27
C LEU A 190 17.64 -2.43 0.98
N LEU A 191 16.68 -3.00 0.26
CA LEU A 191 16.89 -3.68 -1.01
C LEU A 191 16.25 -2.82 -2.11
N LEU A 192 17.06 -2.17 -2.95
CA LEU A 192 16.59 -1.35 -4.06
C LEU A 192 16.57 -2.19 -5.33
N GLY A 193 15.39 -2.45 -5.88
CA GLY A 193 15.21 -3.31 -7.05
C GLY A 193 14.61 -2.57 -8.25
N THR A 194 15.19 -2.79 -9.44
CA THR A 194 14.67 -2.31 -10.72
C THR A 194 14.77 -3.41 -11.77
N ILE A 195 13.68 -3.61 -12.51
CA ILE A 195 13.66 -4.53 -13.65
C ILE A 195 13.72 -3.70 -14.93
N VAL A 196 14.75 -3.92 -15.72
CA VAL A 196 14.93 -3.31 -17.05
C VAL A 196 14.20 -4.18 -18.08
N GLU A 197 13.14 -3.66 -18.66
CA GLU A 197 12.40 -4.36 -19.70
C GLU A 197 13.19 -4.38 -21.00
N LYS A 198 13.30 -5.57 -21.62
CA LYS A 198 13.86 -5.68 -22.95
C LYS A 198 12.88 -5.08 -23.97
N PRO A 199 13.33 -4.17 -24.83
CA PRO A 199 12.47 -3.58 -25.84
C PRO A 199 11.99 -4.66 -26.83
N GLN A 200 10.70 -4.64 -27.14
CA GLN A 200 10.08 -5.58 -28.08
C GLN A 200 9.76 -4.87 -29.39
N LEU A 201 10.16 -5.51 -30.51
CA LEU A 201 9.77 -5.06 -31.83
C LEU A 201 8.38 -5.60 -32.19
N ILE A 202 7.45 -4.70 -32.53
CA ILE A 202 6.14 -5.07 -33.05
C ILE A 202 6.30 -5.35 -34.53
N GLN A 203 6.63 -6.59 -34.89
CA GLN A 203 6.89 -6.99 -36.29
C GLN A 203 6.17 -8.29 -36.64
N ARG A 204 5.79 -8.40 -37.93
CA ARG A 204 5.24 -9.65 -38.48
C ARG A 204 6.34 -10.62 -39.00
N LEU A 205 7.54 -10.09 -39.22
CA LEU A 205 8.70 -10.84 -39.69
C LEU A 205 9.76 -10.95 -38.57
N PRO A 206 10.57 -11.99 -38.59
CA PRO A 206 11.71 -12.07 -37.65
C PRO A 206 12.62 -10.84 -37.81
N PRO A 207 13.15 -10.29 -36.70
CA PRO A 207 14.04 -9.14 -36.76
C PRO A 207 15.33 -9.49 -37.51
N SER A 208 15.89 -8.51 -38.22
CA SER A 208 17.20 -8.62 -38.86
C SER A 208 18.33 -8.65 -37.82
N GLU A 209 19.52 -9.07 -38.22
CA GLU A 209 20.70 -9.06 -37.33
C GLU A 209 21.03 -7.64 -36.83
N GLU A 210 20.86 -6.61 -37.66
CA GLU A 210 21.07 -5.22 -37.28
C GLU A 210 20.07 -4.76 -36.23
N GLU A 211 18.79 -5.10 -36.38
CA GLU A 211 17.75 -4.79 -35.40
C GLU A 211 17.98 -5.49 -34.06
N LEU A 212 18.38 -6.76 -34.08
CA LEU A 212 18.76 -7.49 -32.87
C LEU A 212 19.95 -6.87 -32.17
N GLN A 213 20.96 -6.43 -32.93
CA GLN A 213 22.13 -5.75 -32.36
C GLN A 213 21.76 -4.40 -31.72
N LEU A 214 20.87 -3.63 -32.38
CA LEU A 214 20.37 -2.37 -31.85
C LEU A 214 19.60 -2.57 -30.55
N LEU A 215 18.68 -3.56 -30.50
CA LEU A 215 17.94 -3.92 -29.28
C LEU A 215 18.87 -4.27 -28.12
N LYS A 216 19.89 -5.07 -28.42
CA LYS A 216 20.89 -5.43 -27.39
C LYS A 216 21.64 -4.22 -26.88
N GLN A 217 22.10 -3.35 -27.76
CA GLN A 217 22.81 -2.11 -27.36
C GLN A 217 21.92 -1.20 -26.52
N PHE A 218 20.64 -1.05 -26.89
CA PHE A 218 19.69 -0.24 -26.14
C PHE A 218 19.43 -0.84 -24.73
N THR A 219 19.26 -2.15 -24.64
CA THR A 219 19.09 -2.85 -23.36
C THR A 219 20.31 -2.65 -22.45
N GLU A 220 21.53 -2.86 -22.97
CA GLU A 220 22.77 -2.65 -22.22
C GLU A 220 22.96 -1.19 -21.78
N MET A 221 22.52 -0.24 -22.61
CA MET A 221 22.58 1.19 -22.26
C MET A 221 21.64 1.51 -21.09
N ASN A 222 20.41 0.98 -21.12
CA ASN A 222 19.45 1.17 -20.04
C ASN A 222 19.91 0.50 -18.73
N GLU A 223 20.38 -0.75 -18.81
CA GLU A 223 20.97 -1.46 -17.66
C GLU A 223 22.10 -0.68 -17.00
N ARG A 224 23.03 -0.15 -17.80
CA ARG A 224 24.14 0.69 -17.29
C ARG A 224 23.63 2.01 -16.68
N ALA A 225 22.57 2.60 -17.22
CA ALA A 225 21.99 3.83 -16.67
C ALA A 225 21.35 3.56 -15.31
N VAL A 226 20.57 2.50 -15.20
CA VAL A 226 19.93 2.05 -13.96
C VAL A 226 20.99 1.68 -12.90
N SER A 227 22.01 0.91 -13.29
CA SER A 227 23.09 0.51 -12.37
C SER A 227 23.83 1.72 -11.81
N ARG A 228 24.15 2.72 -12.64
CA ARG A 228 24.77 3.98 -12.16
C ARG A 228 23.87 4.75 -11.20
N TYR A 229 22.57 4.81 -11.47
CA TYR A 229 21.61 5.43 -10.56
C TYR A 229 21.59 4.70 -9.22
N HIS A 230 21.50 3.36 -9.23
CA HIS A 230 21.54 2.54 -8.02
C HIS A 230 22.82 2.74 -7.21
N GLU A 231 23.98 2.80 -7.88
CA GLU A 231 25.27 3.08 -7.22
C GLU A 231 25.30 4.46 -6.55
N GLN A 232 24.70 5.48 -7.18
CA GLN A 232 24.59 6.81 -6.59
C GLN A 232 23.71 6.81 -5.33
N ILE A 233 22.55 6.19 -5.40
CA ILE A 233 21.65 6.06 -4.24
C ILE A 233 22.31 5.24 -3.14
N ALA A 234 22.91 4.09 -3.47
CA ALA A 234 23.59 3.24 -2.51
C ALA A 234 24.73 3.98 -1.80
N THR A 235 25.55 4.74 -2.54
CA THR A 235 26.62 5.55 -1.96
C THR A 235 26.07 6.59 -0.99
N GLN A 236 25.02 7.32 -1.38
CA GLN A 236 24.41 8.35 -0.53
C GLN A 236 23.82 7.76 0.75
N LEU A 237 23.16 6.61 0.66
CA LEU A 237 22.50 5.96 1.80
C LEU A 237 23.53 5.29 2.73
N SER A 238 24.56 4.67 2.19
CA SER A 238 25.66 4.10 2.97
C SER A 238 26.39 5.16 3.79
N LEU A 239 26.56 6.37 3.25
CA LEU A 239 27.13 7.52 4.00
C LEU A 239 26.23 7.95 5.17
N LYS A 240 24.94 7.65 5.12
CA LYS A 240 23.98 7.86 6.22
C LYS A 240 23.88 6.66 7.17
N GLY A 241 24.73 5.64 7.00
CA GLY A 241 24.77 4.45 7.85
C GLY A 241 23.65 3.43 7.56
N ILE A 242 23.05 3.46 6.37
CA ILE A 242 22.01 2.50 5.96
C ILE A 242 22.66 1.33 5.25
N ASP A 243 22.34 0.10 5.69
CA ASP A 243 22.72 -1.12 4.96
C ASP A 243 21.83 -1.25 3.72
N ILE A 244 22.42 -1.07 2.55
CA ILE A 244 21.69 -1.10 1.26
C ILE A 244 22.32 -2.10 0.30
N GLU A 245 21.46 -2.84 -0.38
CA GLU A 245 21.79 -3.77 -1.46
C GLU A 245 20.96 -3.40 -2.70
N THR A 246 21.55 -3.48 -3.88
CA THR A 246 20.90 -3.09 -5.13
C THR A 246 20.75 -4.26 -6.08
N HIS A 247 19.61 -4.36 -6.73
CA HIS A 247 19.27 -5.40 -7.70
C HIS A 247 18.82 -4.76 -9.00
N VAL A 248 19.51 -5.09 -10.08
CA VAL A 248 19.15 -4.69 -11.45
C VAL A 248 19.05 -5.94 -12.29
N GLU A 249 17.87 -6.23 -12.78
CA GLU A 249 17.62 -7.38 -13.63
C GLU A 249 17.08 -6.97 -15.00
N VAL A 250 17.49 -7.68 -16.04
CA VAL A 250 17.00 -7.49 -17.41
C VAL A 250 16.05 -8.62 -17.76
N ALA A 251 14.80 -8.30 -18.10
CA ALA A 251 13.78 -9.30 -18.34
C ALA A 251 12.84 -8.94 -19.50
N ASP A 252 12.18 -9.97 -20.03
CA ASP A 252 11.11 -9.81 -21.03
C ASP A 252 9.77 -9.44 -20.40
N HIS A 253 9.59 -9.77 -19.10
CA HIS A 253 8.35 -9.56 -18.34
C HIS A 253 8.66 -8.97 -16.97
N VAL A 254 8.50 -7.65 -16.84
CA VAL A 254 8.80 -6.90 -15.60
C VAL A 254 8.05 -7.44 -14.39
N ILE A 255 6.75 -7.71 -14.53
CA ILE A 255 5.87 -8.07 -13.42
C ILE A 255 6.27 -9.41 -12.80
N SER A 256 6.43 -10.47 -13.61
CA SER A 256 6.80 -11.80 -13.09
C SER A 256 8.19 -11.78 -12.45
N THR A 257 9.14 -11.15 -13.13
CA THR A 257 10.53 -11.04 -12.62
C THR A 257 10.59 -10.28 -11.29
N LEU A 258 9.78 -9.21 -11.15
CA LEU A 258 9.71 -8.48 -9.89
C LEU A 258 9.15 -9.35 -8.75
N HIS A 259 8.11 -10.16 -9.02
CA HIS A 259 7.58 -11.10 -8.03
C HIS A 259 8.62 -12.15 -7.62
N ASP A 260 9.35 -12.69 -8.60
CA ASP A 260 10.41 -13.68 -8.35
C ASP A 260 11.54 -13.06 -7.51
N LEU A 261 11.99 -11.85 -7.86
CA LEU A 261 13.02 -11.13 -7.11
C LEU A 261 12.59 -10.86 -5.66
N VAL A 262 11.37 -10.38 -5.44
CA VAL A 262 10.82 -10.13 -4.08
C VAL A 262 10.87 -11.41 -3.22
N ASN A 263 10.51 -12.56 -3.81
CA ASN A 263 10.55 -13.85 -3.13
C ASN A 263 11.98 -14.34 -2.87
N GLU A 264 12.88 -14.21 -3.86
CA GLU A 264 14.29 -14.61 -3.77
C GLU A 264 15.02 -13.85 -2.66
N VAL A 265 14.84 -12.53 -2.62
CA VAL A 265 15.44 -11.68 -1.59
C VAL A 265 14.74 -11.80 -0.24
N LYS A 266 13.66 -12.56 -0.13
CA LYS A 266 12.88 -12.77 1.10
C LYS A 266 12.50 -11.45 1.77
N ALA A 267 11.91 -10.55 1.02
CA ALA A 267 11.47 -9.27 1.55
C ALA A 267 10.38 -9.44 2.63
N ASP A 268 10.47 -8.64 3.70
CA ASP A 268 9.46 -8.59 4.78
C ASP A 268 8.37 -7.56 4.49
N LEU A 269 8.73 -6.53 3.72
CA LEU A 269 7.84 -5.47 3.26
C LEU A 269 8.28 -5.02 1.87
N VAL A 270 7.33 -4.94 0.95
CA VAL A 270 7.55 -4.32 -0.36
C VAL A 270 7.01 -2.91 -0.33
N MET A 271 7.81 -1.96 -0.80
CA MET A 271 7.49 -0.54 -0.81
C MET A 271 7.62 0.02 -2.22
N LEU A 272 6.63 0.78 -2.67
CA LEU A 272 6.65 1.46 -3.96
C LEU A 272 5.72 2.67 -3.96
N VAL A 273 5.81 3.48 -5.00
CA VAL A 273 4.85 4.56 -5.26
C VAL A 273 3.62 4.04 -6.01
N ALA A 274 2.52 4.75 -5.89
CA ALA A 274 1.27 4.40 -6.56
C ALA A 274 1.43 4.38 -8.10
N HIS A 275 2.21 5.32 -8.66
CA HIS A 275 2.47 5.44 -10.08
C HIS A 275 3.97 5.56 -10.37
N GLY A 276 4.41 4.92 -11.47
CA GLY A 276 5.73 5.17 -12.06
C GLY A 276 5.70 6.36 -13.03
N GLU A 277 6.80 6.54 -13.78
CA GLU A 277 6.97 7.63 -14.75
C GLU A 277 5.85 7.68 -15.80
N THR A 278 5.43 6.53 -16.31
CA THR A 278 4.41 6.40 -17.37
C THR A 278 2.98 6.32 -16.84
N GLY A 279 2.79 6.34 -15.52
CA GLY A 279 1.47 6.17 -14.89
C GLY A 279 0.52 7.31 -15.24
N GLU A 280 -0.63 6.97 -15.85
CA GLU A 280 -1.71 7.93 -16.07
C GLU A 280 -2.35 8.31 -14.73
N ARG A 281 -2.43 9.60 -14.43
CA ARG A 281 -3.06 10.15 -13.21
C ARG A 281 -4.56 9.82 -13.05
N ARG A 282 -5.16 9.26 -14.09
CA ARG A 282 -6.57 8.86 -14.10
C ARG A 282 -6.88 7.62 -13.28
N TRP A 283 -5.88 6.75 -13.09
CA TRP A 283 -6.01 5.52 -12.32
C TRP A 283 -5.27 5.66 -11.00
N PRO A 284 -5.80 5.14 -9.89
CA PRO A 284 -5.15 5.27 -8.58
C PRO A 284 -3.82 4.54 -8.45
N TYR A 285 -3.54 3.57 -9.35
CA TYR A 285 -2.32 2.76 -9.34
C TYR A 285 -1.86 2.40 -10.75
N GLY A 286 -0.53 2.32 -10.93
CA GLY A 286 0.10 1.77 -12.12
C GLY A 286 -0.03 0.24 -12.23
N SER A 287 0.38 -0.33 -13.37
CA SER A 287 0.26 -1.77 -13.66
C SER A 287 1.03 -2.66 -12.66
N ILE A 288 2.24 -2.27 -12.29
CA ILE A 288 3.08 -3.00 -11.33
C ILE A 288 2.43 -3.01 -9.95
N THR A 289 2.00 -1.84 -9.46
CA THR A 289 1.31 -1.71 -8.18
C THR A 289 0.03 -2.54 -8.15
N THR A 290 -0.77 -2.49 -9.21
CA THR A 290 -1.99 -3.30 -9.35
C THR A 290 -1.69 -4.80 -9.29
N SER A 291 -0.62 -5.26 -9.95
CA SER A 291 -0.21 -6.66 -9.91
C SER A 291 0.26 -7.10 -8.53
N LEU A 292 1.05 -6.27 -7.84
CA LEU A 292 1.47 -6.56 -6.47
C LEU A 292 0.28 -6.58 -5.49
N ILE A 293 -0.72 -5.71 -5.67
CA ILE A 293 -1.98 -5.77 -4.92
C ILE A 293 -2.68 -7.11 -5.15
N ALA A 294 -2.78 -7.56 -6.41
CA ALA A 294 -3.52 -8.76 -6.77
C ALA A 294 -2.79 -10.06 -6.41
N HIS A 295 -1.48 -10.12 -6.58
CA HIS A 295 -0.73 -11.38 -6.57
C HIS A 295 0.44 -11.42 -5.57
N GLY A 296 0.80 -10.30 -4.93
CA GLY A 296 1.88 -10.29 -3.95
C GLY A 296 1.57 -11.13 -2.71
N ASN A 297 2.57 -11.74 -2.11
CA ASN A 297 2.46 -12.56 -0.91
C ASN A 297 3.04 -11.87 0.33
N VAL A 298 3.73 -10.76 0.14
CA VAL A 298 4.40 -9.97 1.17
C VAL A 298 3.54 -8.74 1.49
N PRO A 299 3.55 -8.22 2.73
CA PRO A 299 2.94 -6.92 3.04
C PRO A 299 3.41 -5.84 2.07
N LEU A 300 2.48 -4.99 1.64
CA LEU A 300 2.70 -4.00 0.59
C LEU A 300 2.42 -2.59 1.10
N MET A 301 3.44 -1.73 1.06
CA MET A 301 3.32 -0.29 1.34
C MET A 301 3.30 0.47 0.01
N ILE A 302 2.20 1.12 -0.27
CA ILE A 302 2.01 1.96 -1.46
C ILE A 302 1.98 3.41 -1.01
N ILE A 303 2.96 4.19 -1.44
CA ILE A 303 2.99 5.62 -1.18
C ILE A 303 2.25 6.35 -2.30
N GLN A 304 1.24 7.13 -1.94
CA GLN A 304 0.48 7.94 -2.89
C GLN A 304 1.30 9.17 -3.28
N ASP A 305 1.47 9.36 -4.58
CA ASP A 305 2.24 10.45 -5.19
C ASP A 305 1.36 11.60 -5.71
N LEU A 306 0.02 11.42 -5.67
CA LEU A 306 -0.94 12.44 -6.05
C LEU A 306 -1.42 13.22 -4.82
N SER A 307 -1.40 14.54 -4.92
CA SER A 307 -2.05 15.42 -3.94
C SER A 307 -3.57 15.42 -4.10
N ASP A 308 -4.31 15.82 -3.07
CA ASP A 308 -5.78 15.95 -3.12
C ASP A 308 -6.27 16.87 -4.25
N GLN A 309 -5.45 17.82 -4.71
CA GLN A 309 -5.76 18.74 -5.82
C GLN A 309 -5.57 18.10 -7.21
N GLU A 310 -4.73 17.08 -7.31
CA GLU A 310 -4.44 16.36 -8.56
C GLU A 310 -5.40 15.20 -8.79
N VAL A 311 -6.13 14.77 -7.78
CA VAL A 311 -7.11 13.70 -7.87
C VAL A 311 -8.30 14.15 -8.69
N GLN A 312 -8.44 13.63 -9.92
CA GLN A 312 -9.62 13.86 -10.76
C GLN A 312 -10.68 12.82 -10.42
N PRO A 313 -11.94 13.25 -10.17
CA PRO A 313 -13.03 12.29 -9.95
C PRO A 313 -13.19 11.39 -11.19
N THR A 314 -13.33 10.11 -10.96
CA THR A 314 -13.60 9.14 -12.04
C THR A 314 -14.95 9.44 -12.71
N PRO A 315 -15.18 9.05 -13.96
CA PRO A 315 -16.47 9.23 -14.62
C PRO A 315 -17.65 8.65 -13.84
N ALA A 316 -17.43 7.58 -13.08
CA ALA A 316 -18.45 6.98 -12.21
C ALA A 316 -18.75 7.87 -10.97
N GLU A 317 -17.75 8.52 -10.39
CA GLU A 317 -17.93 9.47 -9.28
C GLU A 317 -18.59 10.77 -9.74
N GLN A 318 -18.27 11.24 -10.97
CA GLN A 318 -18.93 12.38 -11.59
C GLN A 318 -20.42 12.09 -11.81
N ALA A 319 -20.76 10.93 -12.34
CA ALA A 319 -22.15 10.51 -12.55
C ALA A 319 -22.96 10.39 -11.25
N ILE A 320 -22.33 9.97 -10.13
CA ILE A 320 -22.96 9.89 -8.82
C ILE A 320 -23.14 11.30 -8.21
N GLY A 321 -22.18 12.21 -8.44
CA GLY A 321 -22.26 13.60 -8.01
C GLY A 321 -23.42 14.36 -8.68
N GLU A 322 -23.61 14.15 -9.98
CA GLU A 322 -24.71 14.73 -10.75
C GLU A 322 -26.09 14.20 -10.33
N SER A 323 -26.19 12.93 -9.89
CA SER A 323 -27.44 12.32 -9.44
C SER A 323 -27.89 12.76 -8.03
N ARG A 324 -26.99 13.36 -7.22
CA ARG A 324 -27.28 13.89 -5.88
C ARG A 324 -27.61 15.40 -5.86
N GLY A 325 -27.55 16.05 -7.01
CA GLY A 325 -27.81 17.49 -7.18
C GLY A 325 -29.22 17.84 -7.66
N HIS A 326 -30.17 16.89 -7.66
CA HIS A 326 -31.57 17.12 -7.99
C HIS A 326 -32.49 16.71 -6.86
#